data_9988926f1e86b094d053c0499e221674
#
_entry.id   9988926f1e86b094d053c0499e221674
#
_cell.length_a   1.000
_cell.length_b   1.000
_cell.length_c   1.000
_cell.angle_alpha   90.00
_cell.angle_beta   90.00
_cell.angle_gamma   90.00
#
_symmetry.space_group_name_H-M   'P 1'
#
loop_
_entity.id
_entity.type
_entity.pdbx_description
1 polymer ?
#
loop_
_entity_poly.entity_id
_entity_poly.type
_entity_poly.pdbx_seq_one_letter_code
_entity_poly.pdbx_strand_id
1 'polypeptide(L)'
;NFFREEIFPFLQPVPVGKDQVVSFLRDNRLYLAVRLFMHNTSENDPEHVQYFVMKLPYSKVPRFIELPKQGNDYYLMFIEDIIKANIGLIFPGYDVDCSYCIKISRDADILIEDATSTADLVEQVKKKIKKRKIGAVCRFVYDRFMPQDFLDFLVDAFQVNRGELVPGDKHLNLEDLHRLPNPNKALRWREKPKPMKLNCLDEKESVFNYVQQKDLLLYYPYHSFEHFTHFLYEAVHDPQTQEIMVTQYRVAENSAVINTLLAAAQNGKKVTVFVELKARFDEENNLAT
;
A
#
# COMPACT_ATOMS: atom_id res chain seq x y z
N ASN A 1 -16.27 -18.73 -14.78
CA ASN A 1 -15.28 -18.11 -15.71
C ASN A 1 -14.47 -17.01 -15.01
N PHE A 2 -15.09 -15.97 -14.39
CA PHE A 2 -14.36 -14.84 -13.77
C PHE A 2 -13.22 -15.27 -12.84
N PHE A 3 -13.44 -16.21 -11.92
CA PHE A 3 -12.38 -16.69 -11.03
C PHE A 3 -11.18 -17.26 -11.80
N ARG A 4 -11.44 -18.11 -12.82
CA ARG A 4 -10.36 -18.79 -13.58
C ARG A 4 -9.56 -17.83 -14.45
N GLU A 5 -10.20 -16.80 -15.00
CA GLU A 5 -9.60 -15.87 -15.95
C GLU A 5 -8.93 -14.70 -15.25
N GLU A 6 -9.58 -14.13 -14.20
CA GLU A 6 -9.18 -12.86 -13.62
C GLU A 6 -8.49 -12.98 -12.26
N ILE A 7 -8.70 -14.09 -11.51
CA ILE A 7 -8.14 -14.24 -10.16
C ILE A 7 -7.09 -15.33 -10.08
N PHE A 8 -7.43 -16.52 -10.56
CA PHE A 8 -6.60 -17.72 -10.44
C PHE A 8 -5.15 -17.55 -10.94
N PRO A 9 -4.87 -16.87 -12.08
CA PRO A 9 -3.50 -16.70 -12.58
C PRO A 9 -2.58 -15.91 -11.64
N PHE A 10 -3.15 -15.15 -10.70
CA PHE A 10 -2.38 -14.32 -9.75
C PHE A 10 -2.23 -14.97 -8.37
N LEU A 11 -2.79 -16.16 -8.18
CA LEU A 11 -2.69 -16.87 -6.91
C LEU A 11 -1.41 -17.72 -6.89
N GLN A 12 -0.65 -17.58 -5.84
CA GLN A 12 0.58 -18.33 -5.61
C GLN A 12 0.54 -18.92 -4.19
N PRO A 13 -0.02 -20.12 -4.02
CA PRO A 13 0.01 -20.84 -2.75
C PRO A 13 1.45 -21.21 -2.40
N VAL A 14 1.84 -20.95 -1.17
CA VAL A 14 3.15 -21.33 -0.63
C VAL A 14 2.93 -22.28 0.53
N PRO A 15 3.55 -23.46 0.54
CA PRO A 15 3.46 -24.39 1.67
C PRO A 15 4.12 -23.77 2.91
N VAL A 16 3.55 -24.03 4.07
CA VAL A 16 4.06 -23.58 5.35
C VAL A 16 4.49 -24.79 6.18
N GLY A 17 5.79 -24.88 6.49
CA GLY A 17 6.36 -25.90 7.37
C GLY A 17 6.89 -25.26 8.66
N LYS A 18 7.03 -26.08 9.71
CA LYS A 18 7.52 -25.61 11.04
C LYS A 18 8.93 -25.03 11.00
N ASP A 19 9.76 -25.42 10.05
CA ASP A 19 11.18 -25.04 9.96
C ASP A 19 11.48 -24.05 8.82
N GLN A 20 10.46 -23.57 8.12
CA GLN A 20 10.65 -22.61 7.04
C GLN A 20 10.51 -21.18 7.54
N VAL A 21 11.61 -20.44 7.47
CA VAL A 21 11.60 -19.00 7.76
C VAL A 21 10.66 -18.29 6.78
N VAL A 22 9.59 -17.74 7.30
CA VAL A 22 8.51 -17.14 6.52
C VAL A 22 8.90 -15.71 6.11
N SER A 23 9.97 -15.60 5.34
CA SER A 23 10.46 -14.32 4.81
C SER A 23 9.58 -13.72 3.70
N PHE A 24 8.65 -14.52 3.14
CA PHE A 24 7.79 -14.06 2.04
C PHE A 24 6.59 -13.24 2.50
N LEU A 25 6.22 -13.27 3.79
CA LEU A 25 5.11 -12.49 4.32
C LEU A 25 5.52 -11.02 4.42
N ARG A 26 5.00 -10.22 3.51
CA ARG A 26 5.27 -8.78 3.47
C ARG A 26 4.46 -8.03 4.50
N ASP A 27 5.03 -6.95 5.01
CA ASP A 27 4.37 -6.04 5.93
C ASP A 27 3.04 -5.52 5.36
N ASN A 28 2.06 -5.43 6.24
CA ASN A 28 0.75 -4.81 5.99
C ASN A 28 -0.02 -5.37 4.79
N ARG A 29 0.16 -6.68 4.49
CA ARG A 29 -0.55 -7.38 3.41
C ARG A 29 -1.49 -8.44 3.97
N LEU A 30 -2.60 -8.65 3.27
CA LEU A 30 -3.55 -9.72 3.56
C LEU A 30 -3.12 -11.02 2.87
N TYR A 31 -3.27 -12.09 3.60
CA TYR A 31 -3.05 -13.45 3.15
C TYR A 31 -4.25 -14.31 3.49
N LEU A 32 -4.43 -15.39 2.75
CA LEU A 32 -5.33 -16.47 3.08
C LEU A 32 -4.49 -17.66 3.54
N ALA A 33 -4.67 -18.07 4.79
CA ALA A 33 -4.14 -19.31 5.33
C ALA A 33 -5.14 -20.43 5.09
N VAL A 34 -4.67 -21.58 4.60
CA VAL A 34 -5.49 -22.72 4.21
C VAL A 34 -4.94 -23.99 4.85
N ARG A 35 -5.81 -24.78 5.46
CA ARG A 35 -5.52 -26.12 5.94
C ARG A 35 -6.22 -27.14 5.03
N LEU A 36 -5.46 -28.13 4.61
CA LEU A 36 -5.86 -29.14 3.65
C LEU A 36 -5.55 -30.53 4.18
N PHE A 37 -6.34 -31.52 3.79
CA PHE A 37 -6.05 -32.93 4.00
C PHE A 37 -5.66 -33.57 2.68
N MET A 38 -4.54 -34.30 2.70
CA MET A 38 -4.07 -35.00 1.50
C MET A 38 -4.93 -36.24 1.24
N HIS A 39 -5.39 -36.42 0.00
CA HIS A 39 -6.07 -37.64 -0.40
C HIS A 39 -5.16 -38.85 -0.26
N ASN A 40 -5.75 -40.00 0.09
CA ASN A 40 -5.07 -41.31 0.15
C ASN A 40 -3.95 -41.42 1.20
N THR A 41 -3.93 -40.54 2.20
CA THR A 41 -3.07 -40.67 3.37
C THR A 41 -3.90 -41.07 4.59
N SER A 42 -3.26 -41.78 5.54
CA SER A 42 -3.90 -42.13 6.82
C SER A 42 -3.95 -40.89 7.71
N GLU A 43 -4.99 -40.74 8.56
CA GLU A 43 -5.07 -39.67 9.56
C GLU A 43 -3.85 -39.64 10.52
N ASN A 44 -3.16 -40.75 10.68
CA ASN A 44 -1.96 -40.87 11.50
C ASN A 44 -0.67 -40.49 10.74
N ASP A 45 -0.77 -40.20 9.44
CA ASP A 45 0.37 -39.80 8.64
C ASP A 45 0.71 -38.33 8.94
N PRO A 46 1.96 -37.99 9.31
CA PRO A 46 2.36 -36.60 9.51
C PRO A 46 2.14 -35.70 8.30
N GLU A 47 2.12 -36.27 7.10
CA GLU A 47 1.86 -35.54 5.85
C GLU A 47 0.38 -35.39 5.51
N HIS A 48 -0.52 -35.99 6.28
CA HIS A 48 -1.95 -35.92 6.05
C HIS A 48 -2.48 -34.47 6.08
N VAL A 49 -2.00 -33.67 7.05
CA VAL A 49 -2.39 -32.27 7.20
C VAL A 49 -1.37 -31.36 6.56
N GLN A 50 -1.80 -30.58 5.58
CA GLN A 50 -0.96 -29.62 4.87
C GLN A 50 -1.45 -28.19 5.09
N TYR A 51 -0.51 -27.28 5.24
CA TYR A 51 -0.80 -25.87 5.43
C TYR A 51 -0.21 -25.02 4.31
N PHE A 52 -1.01 -24.11 3.80
CA PHE A 52 -0.59 -23.19 2.76
C PHE A 52 -0.97 -21.76 3.14
N VAL A 53 -0.20 -20.80 2.65
CA VAL A 53 -0.53 -19.40 2.70
C VAL A 53 -0.42 -18.80 1.32
N MET A 54 -1.42 -18.04 0.92
CA MET A 54 -1.41 -17.32 -0.35
C MET A 54 -1.68 -15.84 -0.14
N LYS A 55 -0.94 -15.00 -0.85
CA LYS A 55 -1.15 -13.56 -0.86
C LYS A 55 -2.40 -13.22 -1.68
N LEU A 56 -3.25 -12.36 -1.15
CA LEU A 56 -4.39 -11.85 -1.90
C LEU A 56 -3.93 -10.84 -2.97
N PRO A 57 -4.41 -10.94 -4.23
CA PRO A 57 -3.84 -10.25 -5.39
C PRO A 57 -4.38 -8.81 -5.59
N TYR A 58 -4.54 -7.99 -4.53
CA TYR A 58 -5.13 -6.65 -4.61
C TYR A 58 -4.43 -5.67 -5.55
N SER A 59 -3.19 -5.92 -5.92
CA SER A 59 -2.48 -5.07 -6.87
C SER A 59 -2.88 -5.33 -8.33
N LYS A 60 -3.61 -6.42 -8.58
CA LYS A 60 -4.02 -6.88 -9.91
C LYS A 60 -5.54 -6.93 -10.07
N VAL A 61 -6.25 -7.32 -9.03
CA VAL A 61 -7.70 -7.47 -9.00
C VAL A 61 -8.25 -6.62 -7.86
N PRO A 62 -9.32 -5.84 -8.07
CA PRO A 62 -9.97 -5.08 -6.99
C PRO A 62 -10.40 -6.00 -5.84
N ARG A 63 -10.33 -5.50 -4.61
CA ARG A 63 -10.78 -6.27 -3.44
C ARG A 63 -12.29 -6.47 -3.42
N PHE A 64 -13.04 -5.48 -3.94
CA PHE A 64 -14.49 -5.51 -4.01
C PHE A 64 -14.90 -5.75 -5.45
N ILE A 65 -15.59 -6.84 -5.69
CA ILE A 65 -16.07 -7.24 -7.01
C ILE A 65 -17.55 -6.92 -7.11
N GLU A 66 -17.92 -6.12 -8.10
CA GLU A 66 -19.31 -5.86 -8.42
C GLU A 66 -19.90 -7.08 -9.12
N LEU A 67 -20.97 -7.63 -8.55
CA LEU A 67 -21.71 -8.74 -9.14
C LEU A 67 -22.83 -8.19 -10.05
N PRO A 68 -23.35 -9.02 -10.98
CA PRO A 68 -24.47 -8.63 -11.80
C PRO A 68 -25.68 -8.22 -10.95
N LYS A 69 -26.27 -7.07 -11.32
CA LYS A 69 -27.45 -6.52 -10.66
C LYS A 69 -28.63 -7.50 -10.76
N GLN A 70 -29.37 -7.66 -9.67
CA GLN A 70 -30.60 -8.46 -9.64
C GLN A 70 -31.78 -7.54 -9.26
N GLY A 71 -32.67 -7.30 -10.20
CA GLY A 71 -33.76 -6.35 -9.99
C GLY A 71 -33.21 -4.93 -9.73
N ASN A 72 -33.53 -4.38 -8.55
CA ASN A 72 -33.05 -3.09 -8.09
C ASN A 72 -31.86 -3.18 -7.14
N ASP A 73 -31.41 -4.40 -6.79
CA ASP A 73 -30.37 -4.61 -5.81
C ASP A 73 -29.00 -4.72 -6.44
N TYR A 74 -28.01 -4.15 -5.78
CA TYR A 74 -26.61 -4.16 -6.14
C TYR A 74 -25.84 -5.03 -5.16
N TYR A 75 -24.96 -5.85 -5.68
CA TYR A 75 -24.19 -6.82 -4.88
C TYR A 75 -22.71 -6.57 -5.04
N LEU A 76 -22.01 -6.57 -3.92
CA LEU A 76 -20.56 -6.52 -3.86
C LEU A 76 -20.06 -7.77 -3.13
N MET A 77 -18.98 -8.35 -3.61
CA MET A 77 -18.36 -9.50 -2.98
C MET A 77 -16.88 -9.21 -2.74
N PHE A 78 -16.37 -9.63 -1.61
CA PHE A 78 -14.94 -9.58 -1.33
C PHE A 78 -14.22 -10.64 -2.17
N ILE A 79 -13.04 -10.28 -2.70
CA ILE A 79 -12.22 -11.21 -3.49
C ILE A 79 -11.82 -12.45 -2.67
N GLU A 80 -11.58 -12.29 -1.36
CA GLU A 80 -11.28 -13.38 -0.46
C GLU A 80 -12.43 -14.41 -0.36
N ASP A 81 -13.68 -13.98 -0.44
CA ASP A 81 -14.83 -14.91 -0.43
C ASP A 81 -14.93 -15.66 -1.76
N ILE A 82 -14.62 -15.00 -2.89
CA ILE A 82 -14.55 -15.67 -4.20
C ILE A 82 -13.45 -16.73 -4.20
N ILE A 83 -12.29 -16.41 -3.63
CA ILE A 83 -11.16 -17.35 -3.54
C ILE A 83 -11.54 -18.52 -2.64
N LYS A 84 -12.11 -18.26 -1.45
CA LYS A 84 -12.57 -19.30 -0.52
C LYS A 84 -13.58 -20.27 -1.16
N ALA A 85 -14.51 -19.73 -1.95
CA ALA A 85 -15.50 -20.56 -2.66
C ALA A 85 -14.90 -21.43 -3.77
N ASN A 86 -13.67 -21.15 -4.20
CA ASN A 86 -13.00 -21.87 -5.30
C ASN A 86 -11.69 -22.54 -4.86
N ILE A 87 -11.43 -22.70 -3.56
CA ILE A 87 -10.16 -23.28 -3.05
C ILE A 87 -9.90 -24.67 -3.64
N GLY A 88 -10.91 -25.51 -3.77
CA GLY A 88 -10.76 -26.85 -4.36
C GLY A 88 -10.21 -26.84 -5.80
N LEU A 89 -10.40 -25.75 -6.55
CA LEU A 89 -9.79 -25.59 -7.87
C LEU A 89 -8.30 -25.22 -7.79
N ILE A 90 -7.88 -24.62 -6.67
CA ILE A 90 -6.50 -24.20 -6.46
C ILE A 90 -5.65 -25.40 -6.00
N PHE A 91 -6.25 -26.31 -5.24
CA PHE A 91 -5.57 -27.45 -4.63
C PHE A 91 -6.17 -28.80 -5.10
N PRO A 92 -5.98 -29.17 -6.36
CA PRO A 92 -6.43 -30.48 -6.83
C PRO A 92 -5.70 -31.61 -6.08
N GLY A 93 -6.44 -32.62 -5.62
CA GLY A 93 -5.88 -33.74 -4.86
C GLY A 93 -5.86 -33.55 -3.34
N TYR A 94 -6.49 -32.47 -2.84
CA TYR A 94 -6.67 -32.21 -1.42
C TYR A 94 -8.14 -31.99 -1.06
N ASP A 95 -8.51 -32.40 0.13
CA ASP A 95 -9.75 -31.99 0.78
C ASP A 95 -9.53 -30.71 1.56
N VAL A 96 -10.38 -29.72 1.30
CA VAL A 96 -10.29 -28.41 2.00
C VAL A 96 -10.96 -28.51 3.37
N ASP A 97 -10.15 -28.42 4.43
CA ASP A 97 -10.71 -28.35 5.79
C ASP A 97 -11.22 -26.95 6.10
N CYS A 98 -10.32 -25.97 6.07
CA CYS A 98 -10.69 -24.59 6.41
C CYS A 98 -9.75 -23.56 5.80
N SER A 99 -10.22 -22.29 5.76
CA SER A 99 -9.39 -21.17 5.28
C SER A 99 -9.76 -19.87 5.98
N TYR A 100 -8.75 -19.11 6.39
CA TYR A 100 -8.92 -17.90 7.17
C TYR A 100 -8.00 -16.78 6.70
N CYS A 101 -8.49 -15.54 6.79
CA CYS A 101 -7.66 -14.38 6.49
C CYS A 101 -6.70 -14.09 7.63
N ILE A 102 -5.47 -13.75 7.29
CA ILE A 102 -4.45 -13.28 8.23
C ILE A 102 -3.77 -12.03 7.69
N LYS A 103 -3.26 -11.18 8.58
CA LYS A 103 -2.49 -10.00 8.26
C LYS A 103 -1.35 -9.84 9.23
N ILE A 104 -0.14 -9.60 8.71
CA ILE A 104 1.04 -9.34 9.52
C ILE A 104 1.42 -7.88 9.39
N SER A 105 1.72 -7.24 10.52
CA SER A 105 2.42 -5.96 10.55
C SER A 105 3.77 -6.14 11.23
N ARG A 106 4.79 -5.50 10.66
CA ARG A 106 6.16 -5.53 11.18
C ARG A 106 6.50 -4.18 11.79
N ASP A 107 7.47 -4.16 12.67
CA ASP A 107 7.92 -2.90 13.24
C ASP A 107 8.42 -1.97 12.13
N ALA A 108 7.84 -0.77 12.13
CA ALA A 108 8.10 0.25 11.11
C ALA A 108 9.13 1.28 11.55
N ASP A 109 9.58 1.25 12.81
CA ASP A 109 10.47 2.28 13.33
C ASP A 109 11.88 2.12 12.79
N ILE A 110 12.38 3.19 12.17
CA ILE A 110 13.75 3.34 11.71
C ILE A 110 14.52 4.10 12.79
N LEU A 111 15.00 3.37 13.79
CA LEU A 111 15.96 3.94 14.74
C LEU A 111 17.29 4.14 13.99
N ILE A 112 17.69 5.37 13.79
CA ILE A 112 18.97 5.72 13.19
C ILE A 112 19.91 6.07 14.34
N GLU A 113 21.02 5.38 14.40
CA GLU A 113 22.14 5.71 15.28
C GLU A 113 22.84 6.97 14.73
N ASP A 114 23.61 7.65 15.54
CA ASP A 114 24.28 8.89 15.15
C ASP A 114 25.07 8.68 13.84
N ALA A 115 24.56 9.32 12.78
CA ALA A 115 25.21 9.25 11.48
C ALA A 115 26.36 10.25 11.42
N THR A 116 27.54 9.80 11.00
CA THR A 116 28.73 10.64 10.90
C THR A 116 28.74 11.52 9.66
N SER A 117 27.93 11.19 8.66
CA SER A 117 27.78 11.94 7.42
C SER A 117 26.42 11.71 6.76
N THR A 118 26.06 12.58 5.80
CA THR A 118 24.82 12.40 5.00
C THR A 118 24.84 11.09 4.21
N ALA A 119 25.98 10.67 3.68
CA ALA A 119 26.12 9.41 2.97
C ALA A 119 25.88 8.20 3.89
N ASP A 120 26.41 8.24 5.11
CA ASP A 120 26.18 7.23 6.14
C ASP A 120 24.70 7.18 6.54
N LEU A 121 24.05 8.34 6.72
CA LEU A 121 22.62 8.43 6.98
C LEU A 121 21.80 7.75 5.88
N VAL A 122 22.07 8.05 4.63
CA VAL A 122 21.37 7.45 3.47
C VAL A 122 21.57 5.93 3.46
N GLU A 123 22.78 5.45 3.72
CA GLU A 123 23.08 4.02 3.76
C GLU A 123 22.38 3.32 4.93
N GLN A 124 22.38 3.93 6.11
CA GLN A 124 21.64 3.42 7.28
C GLN A 124 20.15 3.34 7.01
N VAL A 125 19.54 4.37 6.43
CA VAL A 125 18.12 4.37 6.06
C VAL A 125 17.84 3.25 5.05
N LYS A 126 18.65 3.10 3.99
CA LYS A 126 18.50 2.02 3.01
C LYS A 126 18.61 0.62 3.65
N LYS A 127 19.59 0.40 4.53
CA LYS A 127 19.74 -0.87 5.25
C LYS A 127 18.54 -1.16 6.15
N LYS A 128 18.02 -0.15 6.85
CA LYS A 128 16.90 -0.32 7.77
C LYS A 128 15.56 -0.51 7.05
N ILE A 129 15.34 0.14 5.90
CA ILE A 129 14.19 -0.15 5.04
C ILE A 129 14.20 -1.62 4.58
N LYS A 130 15.37 -2.15 4.20
CA LYS A 130 15.49 -3.58 3.86
C LYS A 130 15.21 -4.48 5.06
N LYS A 131 15.72 -4.13 6.26
CA LYS A 131 15.46 -4.88 7.50
C LYS A 131 14.00 -4.82 7.92
N ARG A 132 13.27 -3.72 7.67
CA ARG A 132 11.83 -3.62 7.93
C ARG A 132 11.04 -4.69 7.18
N LYS A 133 11.45 -5.04 5.96
CA LYS A 133 10.82 -6.11 5.16
C LYS A 133 10.97 -7.50 5.81
N ILE A 134 11.94 -7.67 6.70
CA ILE A 134 12.29 -8.94 7.37
C ILE A 134 12.18 -8.80 8.90
N GLY A 135 11.86 -7.63 9.44
CA GLY A 135 11.80 -7.32 10.87
C GLY A 135 10.82 -8.18 11.64
N ALA A 136 10.96 -8.20 12.97
CA ALA A 136 10.07 -8.94 13.85
C ALA A 136 8.59 -8.56 13.59
N VAL A 137 7.71 -9.53 13.69
CA VAL A 137 6.27 -9.29 13.66
C VAL A 137 5.90 -8.53 14.92
N CYS A 138 5.25 -7.38 14.78
CA CYS A 138 4.74 -6.60 15.92
C CYS A 138 3.22 -6.69 16.07
N ARG A 139 2.54 -7.24 15.06
CA ARG A 139 1.11 -7.48 15.11
C ARG A 139 0.71 -8.56 14.12
N PHE A 140 0.01 -9.57 14.61
CA PHE A 140 -0.58 -10.65 13.83
C PHE A 140 -2.09 -10.60 13.99
N VAL A 141 -2.80 -10.12 12.95
CA VAL A 141 -4.27 -10.09 12.94
C VAL A 141 -4.78 -11.34 12.24
N TYR A 142 -5.70 -12.03 12.87
CA TYR A 142 -6.27 -13.28 12.37
C TYR A 142 -7.80 -13.28 12.50
N ASP A 143 -8.46 -14.07 11.67
CA ASP A 143 -9.89 -14.31 11.75
C ASP A 143 -10.21 -15.06 13.07
N ARG A 144 -11.02 -14.46 13.95
CA ARG A 144 -11.36 -15.02 15.28
C ARG A 144 -12.02 -16.40 15.25
N PHE A 145 -12.56 -16.78 14.09
CA PHE A 145 -13.21 -18.08 13.91
C PHE A 145 -12.20 -19.18 13.51
N MET A 146 -10.94 -18.84 13.37
CA MET A 146 -9.87 -19.80 13.12
C MET A 146 -9.75 -20.80 14.30
N PRO A 147 -9.72 -22.13 14.03
CA PRO A 147 -9.47 -23.11 15.08
C PRO A 147 -8.16 -22.86 15.81
N GLN A 148 -8.16 -23.12 17.12
CA GLN A 148 -7.02 -22.82 17.97
C GLN A 148 -5.75 -23.59 17.57
N ASP A 149 -5.89 -24.85 17.18
CA ASP A 149 -4.81 -25.71 16.70
C ASP A 149 -4.17 -25.14 15.40
N PHE A 150 -4.99 -24.60 14.52
CA PHE A 150 -4.49 -23.95 13.30
C PHE A 150 -3.78 -22.63 13.63
N LEU A 151 -4.35 -21.83 14.53
CA LEU A 151 -3.70 -20.60 14.98
C LEU A 151 -2.36 -20.89 15.63
N ASP A 152 -2.29 -21.89 16.53
CA ASP A 152 -1.05 -22.28 17.21
C ASP A 152 0.01 -22.73 16.19
N PHE A 153 -0.37 -23.51 15.20
CA PHE A 153 0.53 -23.88 14.09
C PHE A 153 1.11 -22.64 13.37
N LEU A 154 0.28 -21.65 13.03
CA LEU A 154 0.73 -20.43 12.36
C LEU A 154 1.61 -19.57 13.25
N VAL A 155 1.29 -19.47 14.54
CA VAL A 155 2.09 -18.76 15.55
C VAL A 155 3.50 -19.34 15.62
N ASP A 156 3.60 -20.66 15.70
CA ASP A 156 4.89 -21.36 15.76
C ASP A 156 5.65 -21.21 14.42
N ALA A 157 4.99 -21.47 13.30
CA ALA A 157 5.60 -21.37 11.97
C ALA A 157 6.09 -19.95 11.63
N PHE A 158 5.38 -18.92 12.08
CA PHE A 158 5.72 -17.53 11.82
C PHE A 158 6.52 -16.86 12.92
N GLN A 159 6.84 -17.61 13.99
CA GLN A 159 7.57 -17.13 15.17
C GLN A 159 6.94 -15.85 15.76
N VAL A 160 5.62 -15.84 15.87
CA VAL A 160 4.84 -14.71 16.40
C VAL A 160 4.77 -14.83 17.92
N ASN A 161 5.03 -13.73 18.65
CA ASN A 161 4.79 -13.73 20.09
C ASN A 161 3.28 -13.68 20.37
N ARG A 162 2.82 -14.42 21.36
CA ARG A 162 1.39 -14.47 21.71
C ARG A 162 0.82 -13.11 22.11
N GLY A 163 1.63 -12.19 22.62
CA GLY A 163 1.25 -10.82 22.95
C GLY A 163 0.95 -9.94 21.72
N GLU A 164 1.35 -10.37 20.53
CA GLU A 164 1.16 -9.66 19.26
C GLU A 164 -0.07 -10.15 18.49
N LEU A 165 -0.78 -11.15 19.02
CA LEU A 165 -1.99 -11.71 18.44
C LEU A 165 -3.17 -10.76 18.62
N VAL A 166 -3.86 -10.44 17.54
CA VAL A 166 -5.04 -9.58 17.54
C VAL A 166 -6.19 -10.30 16.81
N PRO A 167 -7.22 -10.73 17.54
CA PRO A 167 -8.39 -11.31 16.90
C PRO A 167 -9.12 -10.25 16.08
N GLY A 168 -9.31 -10.53 14.81
CA GLY A 168 -10.11 -9.74 13.89
C GLY A 168 -11.51 -10.33 13.69
N ASP A 169 -12.10 -10.01 12.56
CA ASP A 169 -13.33 -10.65 12.09
C ASP A 169 -13.06 -11.38 10.76
N LYS A 170 -14.09 -11.93 10.11
CA LYS A 170 -13.99 -12.64 8.83
C LYS A 170 -13.23 -11.82 7.77
N HIS A 171 -13.50 -10.52 7.71
CA HIS A 171 -12.86 -9.59 6.80
C HIS A 171 -11.92 -8.66 7.55
N LEU A 172 -10.64 -8.79 7.28
CA LEU A 172 -9.60 -7.96 7.88
C LEU A 172 -9.32 -6.72 7.03
N ASN A 173 -8.49 -5.79 7.55
CA ASN A 173 -8.04 -4.59 6.84
C ASN A 173 -9.20 -3.67 6.38
N LEU A 174 -9.94 -3.14 7.36
CA LEU A 174 -11.08 -2.25 7.09
C LEU A 174 -10.72 -0.94 6.36
N GLU A 175 -9.44 -0.58 6.33
CA GLU A 175 -8.94 0.57 5.55
C GLU A 175 -9.34 0.48 4.07
N ASP A 176 -9.41 -0.74 3.52
CA ASP A 176 -9.80 -0.94 2.13
C ASP A 176 -11.24 -0.51 1.83
N LEU A 177 -12.10 -0.33 2.85
CA LEU A 177 -13.46 0.21 2.68
C LEU A 177 -13.46 1.63 2.08
N HIS A 178 -12.36 2.38 2.19
CA HIS A 178 -12.20 3.64 1.46
C HIS A 178 -12.26 3.48 -0.06
N ARG A 179 -12.04 2.27 -0.56
CA ARG A 179 -12.09 1.91 -1.98
C ARG A 179 -13.35 1.14 -2.35
N LEU A 180 -14.33 1.09 -1.45
CA LEU A 180 -15.61 0.44 -1.72
C LEU A 180 -16.26 1.11 -2.95
N PRO A 181 -16.55 0.38 -4.03
CA PRO A 181 -17.20 0.96 -5.19
C PRO A 181 -18.65 1.37 -4.87
N ASN A 182 -19.15 2.36 -5.59
CA ASN A 182 -20.54 2.74 -5.54
C ASN A 182 -21.26 2.23 -6.80
N PRO A 183 -21.86 1.04 -6.76
CA PRO A 183 -22.54 0.46 -7.92
C PRO A 183 -23.84 1.19 -8.25
N ASN A 184 -24.42 1.90 -7.30
CA ASN A 184 -25.63 2.69 -7.52
C ASN A 184 -25.30 4.17 -7.77
N LYS A 185 -25.14 4.56 -9.02
CA LYS A 185 -24.83 5.94 -9.41
C LYS A 185 -25.88 6.99 -9.00
N ALA A 186 -27.10 6.54 -8.62
CA ALA A 186 -28.12 7.42 -8.05
C ALA A 186 -27.83 7.80 -6.60
N LEU A 187 -27.08 6.97 -5.86
CA LEU A 187 -26.55 7.31 -4.54
C LEU A 187 -25.38 8.24 -4.74
N ARG A 188 -25.57 9.51 -4.48
CA ARG A 188 -24.50 10.49 -4.60
C ARG A 188 -23.54 10.35 -3.41
N TRP A 189 -22.29 10.05 -3.73
CA TRP A 189 -21.19 10.39 -2.83
C TRP A 189 -21.16 11.92 -2.71
N ARG A 190 -20.77 12.41 -1.55
CA ARG A 190 -20.44 13.83 -1.44
C ARG A 190 -19.35 14.14 -2.46
N GLU A 191 -19.69 14.97 -3.46
CA GLU A 191 -18.70 15.42 -4.45
C GLU A 191 -17.54 16.09 -3.70
N LYS A 192 -16.32 15.67 -4.02
CA LYS A 192 -15.14 16.38 -3.55
C LYS A 192 -15.19 17.78 -4.12
N PRO A 193 -15.12 18.84 -3.29
CA PRO A 193 -15.08 20.20 -3.81
C PRO A 193 -13.89 20.32 -4.77
N LYS A 194 -14.14 20.87 -5.96
CA LYS A 194 -13.05 21.17 -6.88
C LYS A 194 -12.22 22.32 -6.29
N PRO A 195 -10.90 22.22 -6.30
CA PRO A 195 -10.05 23.31 -5.88
C PRO A 195 -10.37 24.58 -6.67
N MET A 196 -10.47 25.69 -6.00
CA MET A 196 -10.84 26.98 -6.58
C MET A 196 -9.61 27.59 -7.28
N LYS A 197 -9.79 27.99 -8.53
CA LYS A 197 -8.82 28.83 -9.21
C LYS A 197 -9.05 30.30 -8.79
N LEU A 198 -7.98 31.03 -8.54
CA LEU A 198 -8.07 32.45 -8.22
C LEU A 198 -8.18 33.25 -9.52
N ASN A 199 -9.23 34.07 -9.64
CA ASN A 199 -9.47 34.89 -10.84
C ASN A 199 -8.34 35.91 -11.10
N CYS A 200 -7.59 36.30 -10.07
CA CYS A 200 -6.44 37.20 -10.19
C CYS A 200 -5.19 36.51 -10.76
N LEU A 201 -5.22 35.20 -10.93
CA LEU A 201 -4.16 34.38 -11.52
C LEU A 201 -4.74 33.57 -12.70
N ASP A 202 -5.37 34.25 -13.63
CA ASP A 202 -5.81 33.61 -14.86
C ASP A 202 -4.60 33.04 -15.63
N GLU A 203 -4.81 31.97 -16.40
CA GLU A 203 -3.74 31.21 -17.08
C GLU A 203 -2.83 32.07 -17.98
N LYS A 204 -3.24 33.31 -18.24
CA LYS A 204 -2.51 34.29 -19.05
C LYS A 204 -1.67 35.29 -18.24
N GLU A 205 -1.84 35.34 -16.93
CA GLU A 205 -1.13 36.30 -16.09
C GLU A 205 0.05 35.63 -15.39
N SER A 206 1.22 36.25 -15.47
CA SER A 206 2.41 35.78 -14.78
C SER A 206 2.22 35.88 -13.26
N VAL A 207 2.43 34.77 -12.57
CA VAL A 207 2.41 34.75 -11.09
C VAL A 207 3.51 35.62 -10.53
N PHE A 208 4.68 35.69 -11.20
CA PHE A 208 5.79 36.58 -10.80
C PHE A 208 5.38 38.05 -10.83
N ASN A 209 4.75 38.49 -11.91
CA ASN A 209 4.27 39.87 -12.01
C ASN A 209 3.25 40.20 -10.92
N TYR A 210 2.39 39.25 -10.57
CA TYR A 210 1.41 39.41 -9.51
C TYR A 210 2.09 39.56 -8.13
N VAL A 211 3.02 38.66 -7.78
CA VAL A 211 3.68 38.68 -6.46
C VAL A 211 4.67 39.84 -6.28
N GLN A 212 5.14 40.44 -7.37
CA GLN A 212 5.92 41.70 -7.31
C GLN A 212 5.07 42.90 -6.88
N GLN A 213 3.77 42.85 -7.12
CA GLN A 213 2.86 43.96 -6.79
C GLN A 213 2.10 43.71 -5.50
N LYS A 214 1.84 42.45 -5.15
CA LYS A 214 0.98 42.09 -4.04
C LYS A 214 1.28 40.69 -3.51
N ASP A 215 1.25 40.54 -2.19
CA ASP A 215 1.37 39.25 -1.55
C ASP A 215 0.25 38.28 -2.00
N LEU A 216 0.61 37.02 -2.19
CA LEU A 216 -0.30 35.95 -2.56
C LEU A 216 -0.40 34.92 -1.44
N LEU A 217 -1.61 34.76 -0.87
CA LEU A 217 -1.92 33.73 0.10
C LEU A 217 -2.73 32.61 -0.55
N LEU A 218 -2.20 31.40 -0.56
CA LEU A 218 -2.89 30.20 -1.04
C LEU A 218 -3.24 29.31 0.14
N TYR A 219 -4.48 28.79 0.14
CA TYR A 219 -4.99 27.91 1.19
C TYR A 219 -5.36 26.54 0.61
N TYR A 220 -4.48 25.57 0.79
CA TYR A 220 -4.68 24.20 0.30
C TYR A 220 -5.50 23.37 1.30
N PRO A 221 -6.32 22.44 0.83
CA PRO A 221 -6.58 22.01 -0.57
C PRO A 221 -7.70 22.80 -1.28
N TYR A 222 -8.14 23.92 -0.75
CA TYR A 222 -9.28 24.69 -1.29
C TYR A 222 -8.90 25.53 -2.50
N HIS A 223 -7.70 26.10 -2.52
CA HIS A 223 -7.15 26.72 -3.73
C HIS A 223 -6.43 25.66 -4.58
N SER A 224 -6.41 25.88 -5.89
CA SER A 224 -5.70 24.98 -6.82
C SER A 224 -4.20 25.00 -6.59
N PHE A 225 -3.60 23.82 -6.49
CA PHE A 225 -2.15 23.68 -6.43
C PHE A 225 -1.47 24.07 -7.76
N GLU A 226 -2.22 24.16 -8.85
CA GLU A 226 -1.74 24.62 -10.14
C GLU A 226 -1.10 26.00 -10.08
N HIS A 227 -1.55 26.89 -9.19
CA HIS A 227 -0.94 28.21 -9.02
C HIS A 227 0.52 28.10 -8.55
N PHE A 228 0.81 27.18 -7.61
CA PHE A 228 2.19 26.94 -7.18
C PHE A 228 3.04 26.27 -8.26
N THR A 229 2.50 25.28 -8.94
CA THR A 229 3.25 24.62 -10.03
C THR A 229 3.48 25.54 -11.21
N HIS A 230 2.56 26.47 -11.51
CA HIS A 230 2.75 27.51 -12.51
C HIS A 230 3.83 28.50 -12.11
N PHE A 231 3.81 28.98 -10.85
CA PHE A 231 4.90 29.82 -10.32
C PHE A 231 6.27 29.16 -10.47
N LEU A 232 6.36 27.87 -10.13
CA LEU A 232 7.60 27.12 -10.27
C LEU A 232 8.00 26.96 -11.75
N TYR A 233 7.03 26.72 -12.63
CA TYR A 233 7.25 26.63 -14.07
C TYR A 233 7.77 27.96 -14.64
N GLU A 234 7.21 29.10 -14.24
CA GLU A 234 7.73 30.42 -14.62
C GLU A 234 9.18 30.59 -14.14
N ALA A 235 9.48 30.22 -12.89
CA ALA A 235 10.83 30.29 -12.37
C ALA A 235 11.86 29.49 -13.19
N VAL A 236 11.46 28.35 -13.75
CA VAL A 236 12.31 27.52 -14.63
C VAL A 236 12.66 28.26 -15.94
N HIS A 237 11.71 29.00 -16.48
CA HIS A 237 11.84 29.64 -17.80
C HIS A 237 12.31 31.10 -17.73
N ASP A 238 12.19 31.74 -16.56
CA ASP A 238 12.64 33.13 -16.38
C ASP A 238 14.16 33.21 -16.39
N PRO A 239 14.79 33.95 -17.32
CA PRO A 239 16.24 34.08 -17.40
C PRO A 239 16.87 34.81 -16.20
N GLN A 240 16.09 35.57 -15.42
CA GLN A 240 16.57 36.27 -14.23
C GLN A 240 16.62 35.37 -13.00
N THR A 241 15.89 34.29 -12.98
CA THR A 241 15.92 33.30 -11.91
C THR A 241 17.22 32.51 -11.97
N GLN A 242 18.10 32.67 -11.00
CA GLN A 242 19.39 32.02 -10.92
C GLN A 242 19.38 30.75 -10.08
N GLU A 243 18.64 30.77 -8.98
CA GLU A 243 18.60 29.69 -7.99
C GLU A 243 17.17 29.41 -7.52
N ILE A 244 16.86 28.13 -7.33
CA ILE A 244 15.61 27.65 -6.77
C ILE A 244 15.92 26.78 -5.54
N MET A 245 15.42 27.15 -4.39
CA MET A 245 15.57 26.41 -3.13
C MET A 245 14.22 25.90 -2.67
N VAL A 246 14.11 24.60 -2.38
CA VAL A 246 12.86 23.98 -1.96
C VAL A 246 13.11 23.05 -0.77
N THR A 247 12.23 23.10 0.22
CA THR A 247 12.16 22.12 1.30
C THR A 247 10.97 21.19 1.09
N GLN A 248 11.22 19.87 1.10
CA GLN A 248 10.19 18.86 0.92
C GLN A 248 10.21 17.87 2.08
N TYR A 249 9.05 17.70 2.70
CA TYR A 249 8.85 16.72 3.76
C TYR A 249 8.34 15.39 3.19
N ARG A 250 7.35 15.44 2.29
CA ARG A 250 6.78 14.28 1.59
C ARG A 250 6.65 14.57 0.11
N VAL A 251 7.12 13.64 -0.70
CA VAL A 251 7.10 13.74 -2.16
C VAL A 251 6.05 12.79 -2.71
N ALA A 252 5.16 13.30 -3.57
CA ALA A 252 4.21 12.45 -4.27
C ALA A 252 4.94 11.58 -5.31
N GLU A 253 4.46 10.37 -5.52
CA GLU A 253 4.88 9.54 -6.64
C GLU A 253 4.61 10.29 -7.96
N ASN A 254 5.59 10.37 -8.86
CA ASN A 254 5.53 11.17 -10.10
C ASN A 254 5.23 12.66 -9.87
N SER A 255 5.87 13.26 -8.89
CA SER A 255 5.66 14.66 -8.49
C SER A 255 5.93 15.65 -9.64
N ALA A 256 4.92 16.46 -10.01
CA ALA A 256 5.10 17.56 -10.96
C ALA A 256 6.15 18.58 -10.47
N VAL A 257 6.23 18.79 -9.15
CA VAL A 257 7.24 19.68 -8.53
C VAL A 257 8.66 19.17 -8.81
N ILE A 258 8.91 17.87 -8.55
CA ILE A 258 10.23 17.27 -8.79
C ILE A 258 10.60 17.34 -10.28
N ASN A 259 9.66 16.98 -11.16
CA ASN A 259 9.90 17.03 -12.60
C ASN A 259 10.25 18.45 -13.07
N THR A 260 9.58 19.47 -12.51
CA THR A 260 9.86 20.88 -12.82
C THR A 260 11.22 21.31 -12.28
N LEU A 261 11.63 20.86 -11.07
CA LEU A 261 12.95 21.14 -10.51
C LEU A 261 14.08 20.48 -11.32
N LEU A 262 13.86 19.25 -11.79
CA LEU A 262 14.81 18.58 -12.70
C LEU A 262 14.97 19.36 -14.02
N ALA A 263 13.87 19.84 -14.59
CA ALA A 263 13.91 20.71 -15.78
C ALA A 263 14.67 22.01 -15.51
N ALA A 264 14.51 22.62 -14.32
CA ALA A 264 15.26 23.81 -13.92
C ALA A 264 16.79 23.54 -13.92
N ALA A 265 17.20 22.43 -13.31
CA ALA A 265 18.60 22.03 -13.27
C ALA A 265 19.17 21.76 -14.69
N GLN A 266 18.39 21.10 -15.55
CA GLN A 266 18.76 20.87 -16.96
C GLN A 266 18.88 22.18 -17.75
N ASN A 267 18.08 23.20 -17.42
CA ASN A 267 18.18 24.55 -18.00
C ASN A 267 19.32 25.40 -17.38
N GLY A 268 20.20 24.80 -16.59
CA GLY A 268 21.39 25.45 -16.03
C GLY A 268 21.16 26.30 -14.79
N LYS A 269 19.97 26.19 -14.15
CA LYS A 269 19.69 26.88 -12.89
C LYS A 269 20.28 26.10 -11.71
N LYS A 270 20.71 26.83 -10.68
CA LYS A 270 21.12 26.21 -9.43
C LYS A 270 19.87 25.76 -8.66
N VAL A 271 19.74 24.45 -8.42
CA VAL A 271 18.61 23.87 -7.70
C VAL A 271 19.10 23.21 -6.42
N THR A 272 18.54 23.63 -5.29
CA THR A 272 18.82 23.05 -3.99
C THR A 272 17.52 22.53 -3.38
N VAL A 273 17.46 21.22 -3.14
CA VAL A 273 16.29 20.57 -2.52
C VAL A 273 16.70 19.98 -1.18
N PHE A 274 16.03 20.42 -0.11
CA PHE A 274 16.16 19.81 1.21
C PHE A 274 15.05 18.79 1.41
N VAL A 275 15.40 17.51 1.57
CA VAL A 275 14.46 16.40 1.68
C VAL A 275 14.56 15.75 3.05
N GLU A 276 13.42 15.55 3.73
CA GLU A 276 13.34 14.82 5.00
C GLU A 276 13.38 13.30 4.76
N LEU A 277 14.52 12.68 5.01
CA LEU A 277 14.71 11.24 4.79
C LEU A 277 13.92 10.36 5.77
N LYS A 278 13.56 10.89 6.94
CA LYS A 278 12.82 10.17 7.98
C LYS A 278 11.30 10.43 7.93
N ALA A 279 10.79 10.98 6.81
CA ALA A 279 9.35 11.13 6.67
C ALA A 279 8.67 9.77 6.72
N ARG A 280 8.01 9.47 7.86
CA ARG A 280 7.46 8.15 8.18
C ARG A 280 6.53 7.65 7.07
N PHE A 281 6.79 6.44 6.56
CA PHE A 281 6.15 5.76 5.44
C PHE A 281 6.47 6.30 4.02
N ASP A 282 7.21 7.41 3.91
CA ASP A 282 7.62 7.99 2.62
C ASP A 282 9.14 7.93 2.40
N GLU A 283 9.87 7.20 3.26
CA GLU A 283 11.33 7.12 3.22
C GLU A 283 11.84 6.59 1.86
N GLU A 284 11.17 5.56 1.27
CA GLU A 284 11.54 5.02 -0.05
C GLU A 284 11.36 6.08 -1.15
N ASN A 285 10.24 6.81 -1.14
CA ASN A 285 9.96 7.87 -2.11
C ASN A 285 10.96 9.03 -1.97
N ASN A 286 11.22 9.45 -0.73
CA ASN A 286 12.13 10.56 -0.47
C ASN A 286 13.59 10.21 -0.79
N LEU A 287 13.98 8.94 -0.68
CA LEU A 287 15.31 8.46 -1.11
C LEU A 287 15.44 8.34 -2.63
N ALA A 288 14.34 8.16 -3.35
CA ALA A 288 14.31 8.02 -4.80
C ALA A 288 14.27 9.39 -5.51
N THR A 289 13.94 10.45 -4.77
CA THR A 289 13.92 11.83 -5.24
C THR A 289 15.31 12.42 -5.31
#